data_3a150265c7024c34d01eb1496f24e1d1
#
_entry.id   3a150265c7024c34d01eb1496f24e1d1
#
_cell.length_a   1.000
_cell.length_b   1.000
_cell.length_c   1.000
_cell.angle_alpha   90.00
_cell.angle_beta   90.00
_cell.angle_gamma   90.00
#
_symmetry.space_group_name_H-M   'P 1'
#
loop_
_entity.id
_entity.type
_entity.pdbx_description
1 polymer ?
#
loop_
_entity_poly.entity_id
_entity_poly.type
_entity_poly.pdbx_seq_one_letter_code
_entity_poly.pdbx_strand_id
1 'polypeptide(L)'
;MNDQQKNDQQKKEQYSGVRDQEIRAALDQHWTASDANDFETEHRIYHEDAVLDYPQSGELTRGRSNIQGQRESQPSKKRFMIRRIVGSGDLWVTEFILMYDDKPSYTVSIMEFSGDKVARETQYFADPFPAPAFRAKWVERMPT
;
A
#
# COMPACT_ATOMS: atom_id res chain seq x y z
N MET A 1 15.14 32.02 16.93
CA MET A 1 15.92 30.80 16.62
C MET A 1 17.33 31.21 16.21
N ASN A 2 18.35 30.64 16.79
CA ASN A 2 19.74 30.94 16.41
C ASN A 2 20.14 30.15 15.14
N ASP A 3 21.32 30.48 14.58
CA ASP A 3 21.77 29.89 13.33
C ASP A 3 22.00 28.39 13.45
N GLN A 4 22.46 27.89 14.61
CA GLN A 4 22.63 26.44 14.82
C GLN A 4 21.31 25.71 14.82
N GLN A 5 20.27 26.25 15.46
CA GLN A 5 18.93 25.66 15.47
C GLN A 5 18.33 25.62 14.06
N LYS A 6 18.53 26.68 13.26
CA LYS A 6 18.09 26.71 11.86
C LYS A 6 18.80 25.65 11.03
N ASN A 7 20.12 25.49 11.21
CA ASN A 7 20.90 24.47 10.49
C ASN A 7 20.46 23.05 10.84
N ASP A 8 20.21 22.79 12.14
CA ASP A 8 19.76 21.48 12.60
C ASP A 8 18.38 21.16 12.05
N GLN A 9 17.49 22.16 11.99
CA GLN A 9 16.15 21.98 11.40
C GLN A 9 16.23 21.68 9.92
N GLN A 10 17.05 22.41 9.16
CA GLN A 10 17.26 22.17 7.73
C GLN A 10 17.82 20.77 7.46
N LYS A 11 18.77 20.29 8.27
CA LYS A 11 19.33 18.93 8.15
C LYS A 11 18.26 17.87 8.40
N LYS A 12 17.39 18.06 9.40
CA LYS A 12 16.28 17.15 9.69
C LYS A 12 15.28 17.10 8.54
N GLU A 13 14.93 18.24 7.96
CA GLU A 13 14.03 18.34 6.83
C GLU A 13 14.61 17.64 5.59
N GLN A 14 15.91 17.82 5.30
CA GLN A 14 16.59 17.16 4.20
C GLN A 14 16.63 15.64 4.39
N TYR A 15 16.94 15.18 5.60
CA TYR A 15 16.96 13.75 5.93
C TYR A 15 15.57 13.12 5.77
N SER A 16 14.51 13.77 6.26
CA SER A 16 13.13 13.31 6.12
C SER A 16 12.72 13.24 4.65
N GLY A 17 13.10 14.25 3.83
CA GLY A 17 12.81 14.26 2.40
C GLY A 17 13.51 13.12 1.65
N VAL A 18 14.78 12.85 1.96
CA VAL A 18 15.54 11.74 1.38
C VAL A 18 14.91 10.40 1.74
N ARG A 19 14.54 10.22 3.01
CA ARG A 19 13.89 8.99 3.48
C ARG A 19 12.54 8.78 2.79
N ASP A 20 11.73 9.84 2.65
CA ASP A 20 10.45 9.76 1.96
C ASP A 20 10.62 9.35 0.49
N GLN A 21 11.64 9.87 -0.19
CA GLN A 21 11.98 9.48 -1.55
C GLN A 21 12.40 8.01 -1.64
N GLU A 22 13.18 7.53 -0.70
CA GLU A 22 13.61 6.12 -0.64
C GLU A 22 12.43 5.18 -0.40
N ILE A 23 11.52 5.54 0.50
CA ILE A 23 10.30 4.77 0.75
C ILE A 23 9.41 4.76 -0.49
N ARG A 24 9.23 5.91 -1.14
CA ARG A 24 8.43 5.98 -2.37
C ARG A 24 9.02 5.09 -3.47
N ALA A 25 10.35 5.08 -3.63
CA ALA A 25 11.01 4.20 -4.58
C ALA A 25 10.82 2.71 -4.23
N ALA A 26 10.88 2.37 -2.95
CA ALA A 26 10.61 1.00 -2.49
C ALA A 26 9.17 0.59 -2.74
N LEU A 27 8.21 1.51 -2.56
CA LEU A 27 6.79 1.26 -2.86
C LEU A 27 6.56 1.09 -4.37
N ASP A 28 7.18 1.91 -5.20
CA ASP A 28 7.10 1.76 -6.66
C ASP A 28 7.62 0.39 -7.10
N GLN A 29 8.74 -0.05 -6.55
CA GLN A 29 9.29 -1.39 -6.82
C GLN A 29 8.34 -2.49 -6.34
N HIS A 30 7.78 -2.33 -5.14
CA HIS A 30 6.85 -3.30 -4.55
C HIS A 30 5.63 -3.50 -5.45
N TRP A 31 4.96 -2.41 -5.85
CA TRP A 31 3.74 -2.51 -6.65
C TRP A 31 4.02 -2.97 -8.09
N THR A 32 5.14 -2.58 -8.66
CA THR A 32 5.57 -3.09 -9.97
C THR A 32 5.80 -4.59 -9.91
N ALA A 33 6.44 -5.09 -8.87
CA ALA A 33 6.66 -6.51 -8.65
C ALA A 33 5.33 -7.25 -8.40
N SER A 34 4.41 -6.63 -7.65
CA SER A 34 3.07 -7.17 -7.43
C SER A 34 2.34 -7.38 -8.75
N ASP A 35 2.34 -6.39 -9.62
CA ASP A 35 1.69 -6.47 -10.93
C ASP A 35 2.34 -7.52 -11.84
N ALA A 36 3.63 -7.70 -11.72
CA ALA A 36 4.38 -8.71 -12.48
C ALA A 36 4.28 -10.12 -11.89
N ASN A 37 3.64 -10.29 -10.74
CA ASN A 37 3.61 -11.54 -9.98
C ASN A 37 5.00 -12.05 -9.61
N ASP A 38 5.93 -11.12 -9.35
CA ASP A 38 7.27 -11.38 -8.85
C ASP A 38 7.24 -11.35 -7.31
N PHE A 39 6.82 -12.45 -6.71
CA PHE A 39 6.57 -12.56 -5.27
C PHE A 39 7.82 -12.29 -4.43
N GLU A 40 8.99 -12.73 -4.90
CA GLU A 40 10.25 -12.47 -4.20
C GLU A 40 10.53 -10.97 -4.05
N THR A 41 10.50 -10.23 -5.14
CA THR A 41 10.75 -8.79 -5.13
C THR A 41 9.64 -8.05 -4.40
N GLU A 42 8.40 -8.45 -4.58
CA GLU A 42 7.23 -7.85 -3.93
C GLU A 42 7.39 -7.84 -2.41
N HIS A 43 7.91 -8.93 -1.82
CA HIS A 43 7.94 -9.10 -0.38
C HIS A 43 9.23 -8.61 0.29
N ARG A 44 10.19 -8.09 -0.46
CA ARG A 44 11.42 -7.50 0.10
C ARG A 44 11.16 -6.28 0.97
N ILE A 45 10.05 -5.59 0.75
CA ILE A 45 9.70 -4.37 1.50
C ILE A 45 9.36 -4.65 2.96
N TYR A 46 9.01 -5.89 3.31
CA TYR A 46 8.56 -6.26 4.65
C TYR A 46 9.68 -6.65 5.57
N HIS A 47 9.57 -6.26 6.85
CA HIS A 47 10.35 -6.90 7.91
C HIS A 47 10.03 -8.39 7.98
N GLU A 48 10.99 -9.20 8.48
CA GLU A 48 10.77 -10.64 8.65
C GLU A 48 9.59 -10.94 9.57
N ASP A 49 9.37 -10.10 10.57
CA ASP A 49 8.28 -10.23 11.56
C ASP A 49 7.10 -9.29 11.27
N ALA A 50 6.98 -8.79 10.06
CA ALA A 50 5.88 -7.92 9.65
C ALA A 50 4.52 -8.58 9.89
N VAL A 51 3.51 -7.75 10.13
CA VAL A 51 2.14 -8.20 10.36
C VAL A 51 1.24 -7.62 9.26
N LEU A 52 0.36 -8.45 8.72
CA LEU A 52 -0.66 -8.04 7.76
C LEU A 52 -2.04 -8.26 8.36
N ASP A 53 -2.82 -7.18 8.43
CA ASP A 53 -4.19 -7.21 8.95
C ASP A 53 -5.20 -7.14 7.80
N TYR A 54 -6.20 -8.00 7.86
CA TYR A 54 -7.40 -7.94 7.02
C TYR A 54 -8.61 -7.68 7.91
N PRO A 55 -8.95 -6.41 8.22
CA PRO A 55 -10.03 -6.12 9.17
C PRO A 55 -11.40 -6.64 8.74
N GLN A 56 -11.66 -6.71 7.43
CA GLN A 56 -12.96 -7.14 6.91
C GLN A 56 -13.25 -8.61 7.21
N SER A 57 -12.22 -9.47 7.23
CA SER A 57 -12.35 -10.89 7.60
C SER A 57 -11.97 -11.16 9.05
N GLY A 58 -11.32 -10.18 9.70
CA GLY A 58 -10.80 -10.35 11.05
C GLY A 58 -9.53 -11.18 11.13
N GLU A 59 -8.81 -11.34 10.01
CA GLU A 59 -7.60 -12.14 9.94
C GLU A 59 -6.35 -11.31 10.15
N LEU A 60 -5.34 -11.94 10.74
CA LEU A 60 -4.01 -11.38 10.91
C LEU A 60 -2.99 -12.42 10.47
N THR A 61 -2.04 -12.01 9.60
CA THR A 61 -0.94 -12.87 9.18
C THR A 61 0.35 -12.36 9.78
N ARG A 62 1.11 -13.23 10.45
CA ARG A 62 2.39 -12.88 11.06
C ARG A 62 3.55 -13.43 10.25
N GLY A 63 4.50 -12.53 9.96
CA GLY A 63 5.76 -12.86 9.33
C GLY A 63 5.72 -12.77 7.83
N ARG A 64 6.81 -12.24 7.27
CA ARG A 64 6.98 -12.06 5.82
C ARG A 64 6.77 -13.36 5.05
N SER A 65 7.29 -14.46 5.55
CA SER A 65 7.17 -15.77 4.91
C SER A 65 5.71 -16.21 4.77
N ASN A 66 4.91 -16.00 5.83
CA ASN A 66 3.48 -16.34 5.80
C ASN A 66 2.69 -15.39 4.90
N ILE A 67 3.04 -14.10 4.90
CA ILE A 67 2.41 -13.11 4.03
C ILE A 67 2.64 -13.50 2.56
N GLN A 68 3.87 -13.81 2.20
CA GLN A 68 4.21 -14.26 0.85
C GLN A 68 3.52 -15.56 0.50
N GLY A 69 3.55 -16.54 1.39
CA GLY A 69 2.95 -17.86 1.16
C GLY A 69 1.46 -17.79 0.89
N GLN A 70 0.72 -16.99 1.65
CA GLN A 70 -0.73 -16.84 1.42
C GLN A 70 -1.02 -16.15 0.09
N ARG A 71 -0.21 -15.17 -0.32
CA ARG A 71 -0.38 -14.47 -1.60
C ARG A 71 -0.06 -15.39 -2.79
N GLU A 72 0.97 -16.22 -2.67
CA GLU A 72 1.29 -17.22 -3.69
C GLU A 72 0.19 -18.28 -3.83
N SER A 73 -0.54 -18.56 -2.75
CA SER A 73 -1.62 -19.55 -2.73
C SER A 73 -2.93 -19.04 -3.32
N GLN A 74 -3.06 -17.73 -3.53
CA GLN A 74 -4.26 -17.17 -4.15
C GLN A 74 -4.34 -17.63 -5.61
N PRO A 75 -5.43 -18.31 -6.03
CA PRO A 75 -5.44 -19.02 -7.31
C PRO A 75 -5.64 -18.12 -8.53
N SER A 76 -6.13 -16.90 -8.34
CA SER A 76 -6.46 -16.00 -9.44
C SER A 76 -5.21 -15.31 -9.98
N LYS A 77 -5.19 -15.01 -11.28
CA LYS A 77 -4.20 -14.13 -11.87
C LYS A 77 -4.46 -12.73 -11.41
N LYS A 78 -3.44 -12.10 -10.83
CA LYS A 78 -3.54 -10.75 -10.27
C LYS A 78 -2.91 -9.71 -11.19
N ARG A 79 -3.58 -8.57 -11.33
CA ARG A 79 -3.04 -7.35 -11.93
C ARG A 79 -3.33 -6.19 -10.98
N PHE A 80 -2.41 -5.25 -10.90
CA PHE A 80 -2.48 -4.11 -10.00
C PHE A 80 -2.44 -2.82 -10.80
N MET A 81 -3.45 -1.96 -10.60
CA MET A 81 -3.52 -0.64 -11.23
C MET A 81 -3.42 0.42 -10.13
N ILE A 82 -2.22 0.95 -9.93
CA ILE A 82 -1.96 1.92 -8.87
C ILE A 82 -2.57 3.27 -9.25
N ARG A 83 -3.41 3.83 -8.39
CA ARG A 83 -4.02 5.13 -8.59
C ARG A 83 -3.20 6.24 -7.94
N ARG A 84 -2.77 6.05 -6.70
CA ARG A 84 -1.91 7.01 -5.98
C ARG A 84 -1.22 6.36 -4.81
N ILE A 85 -0.07 6.93 -4.48
CA ILE A 85 0.70 6.60 -3.30
C ILE A 85 0.89 7.90 -2.54
N VAL A 86 0.42 7.98 -1.31
CA VAL A 86 0.54 9.16 -0.47
C VAL A 86 1.10 8.78 0.89
N GLY A 87 1.91 9.66 1.47
CA GLY A 87 2.47 9.44 2.79
C GLY A 87 3.70 10.28 3.05
N SER A 88 4.18 10.19 4.27
CA SER A 88 5.46 10.75 4.71
C SER A 88 5.85 10.06 6.02
N GLY A 89 7.15 10.05 6.33
CA GLY A 89 7.63 9.39 7.55
C GLY A 89 7.28 7.90 7.53
N ASP A 90 6.65 7.45 8.60
CA ASP A 90 6.38 6.02 8.80
C ASP A 90 5.05 5.54 8.22
N LEU A 91 4.16 6.44 7.79
CA LEU A 91 2.81 6.06 7.36
C LEU A 91 2.60 6.35 5.88
N TRP A 92 2.26 5.29 5.11
CA TRP A 92 2.06 5.38 3.68
C TRP A 92 0.78 4.65 3.26
N VAL A 93 0.02 5.28 2.38
CA VAL A 93 -1.25 4.74 1.87
C VAL A 93 -1.16 4.63 0.35
N THR A 94 -1.52 3.47 -0.16
CA THR A 94 -1.64 3.23 -1.60
C THR A 94 -3.08 2.87 -1.94
N GLU A 95 -3.65 3.56 -2.89
CA GLU A 95 -4.97 3.27 -3.45
C GLU A 95 -4.80 2.64 -4.82
N PHE A 96 -5.43 1.48 -5.05
CA PHE A 96 -5.27 0.75 -6.30
C PHE A 96 -6.49 -0.12 -6.62
N ILE A 97 -6.60 -0.49 -7.89
CA ILE A 97 -7.55 -1.50 -8.32
C ILE A 97 -6.79 -2.79 -8.51
N LEU A 98 -7.19 -3.82 -7.77
CA LEU A 98 -6.63 -5.16 -7.87
C LEU A 98 -7.58 -6.01 -8.70
N MET A 99 -7.07 -6.51 -9.82
CA MET A 99 -7.85 -7.40 -10.70
C MET A 99 -7.55 -8.85 -10.33
N TYR A 100 -8.58 -9.58 -9.97
CA TYR A 100 -8.55 -11.03 -9.77
C TYR A 100 -9.25 -11.69 -10.97
N ASP A 101 -8.49 -12.25 -11.91
CA ASP A 101 -9.05 -12.86 -13.13
C ASP A 101 -10.07 -11.92 -13.81
N ASP A 102 -9.68 -10.67 -14.04
CA ASP A 102 -10.49 -9.61 -14.67
C ASP A 102 -11.67 -9.10 -13.82
N LYS A 103 -11.74 -9.47 -12.53
CA LYS A 103 -12.73 -8.93 -11.59
C LYS A 103 -12.07 -7.87 -10.71
N PRO A 104 -12.57 -6.63 -10.71
CA PRO A 104 -11.94 -5.57 -9.95
C PRO A 104 -12.26 -5.65 -8.45
N SER A 105 -11.25 -5.34 -7.64
CA SER A 105 -11.38 -5.06 -6.21
C SER A 105 -10.77 -3.69 -5.95
N TYR A 106 -11.55 -2.79 -5.38
CA TYR A 106 -11.07 -1.45 -5.00
C TYR A 106 -10.37 -1.57 -3.66
N THR A 107 -9.07 -1.34 -3.68
CA THR A 107 -8.20 -1.75 -2.58
C THR A 107 -7.42 -0.57 -2.03
N VAL A 108 -7.24 -0.55 -0.72
CA VAL A 108 -6.38 0.39 0.00
C VAL A 108 -5.42 -0.40 0.86
N SER A 109 -4.13 -0.08 0.72
CA SER A 109 -3.06 -0.59 1.56
C SER A 109 -2.55 0.53 2.45
N ILE A 110 -2.51 0.30 3.75
CA ILE A 110 -1.96 1.23 4.74
C ILE A 110 -0.73 0.55 5.33
N MET A 111 0.45 1.12 5.05
CA MET A 111 1.72 0.57 5.50
C MET A 111 2.36 1.45 6.56
N GLU A 112 2.74 0.82 7.66
CA GLU A 112 3.48 1.43 8.75
C GLU A 112 4.91 0.91 8.71
N PHE A 113 5.85 1.82 8.50
CA PHE A 113 7.28 1.50 8.37
C PHE A 113 7.98 1.59 9.73
N SER A 114 8.94 0.71 9.94
CA SER A 114 9.93 0.82 11.00
C SER A 114 11.30 0.79 10.31
N GLY A 115 11.99 1.93 10.33
CA GLY A 115 13.18 2.11 9.50
C GLY A 115 12.83 2.11 8.01
N ASP A 116 13.46 1.25 7.25
CA ASP A 116 13.27 1.16 5.79
C ASP A 116 12.33 0.03 5.35
N LYS A 117 11.71 -0.67 6.29
CA LYS A 117 10.85 -1.82 6.02
C LYS A 117 9.48 -1.67 6.66
N VAL A 118 8.50 -2.32 6.07
CA VAL A 118 7.13 -2.37 6.59
C VAL A 118 7.07 -3.28 7.82
N ALA A 119 6.61 -2.71 8.94
CA ALA A 119 6.34 -3.47 10.17
C ALA A 119 4.90 -3.97 10.21
N ARG A 120 3.96 -3.19 9.69
CA ARG A 120 2.53 -3.56 9.64
C ARG A 120 1.90 -3.03 8.38
N GLU A 121 1.10 -3.86 7.76
CA GLU A 121 0.23 -3.46 6.65
C GLU A 121 -1.21 -3.79 6.99
N THR A 122 -2.13 -2.86 6.70
CA THR A 122 -3.57 -3.08 6.79
C THR A 122 -4.16 -2.93 5.41
N GLN A 123 -4.94 -3.91 4.95
CA GLN A 123 -5.57 -3.86 3.64
C GLN A 123 -7.08 -3.99 3.74
N TYR A 124 -7.78 -3.16 2.97
CA TYR A 124 -9.22 -3.19 2.76
C TYR A 124 -9.50 -3.47 1.30
N PHE A 125 -10.48 -4.32 1.04
CA PHE A 125 -10.91 -4.74 -0.30
C PHE A 125 -12.39 -4.45 -0.46
N ALA A 126 -12.78 -3.93 -1.61
CA ALA A 126 -14.19 -3.63 -1.87
C ALA A 126 -14.58 -4.03 -3.28
N ASP A 127 -15.64 -4.80 -3.38
CA ASP A 127 -16.24 -5.15 -4.67
C ASP A 127 -17.05 -3.96 -5.22
N PRO A 128 -17.16 -3.82 -6.55
CA PRO A 128 -18.09 -2.86 -7.13
C PRO A 128 -19.53 -3.21 -6.72
N PHE A 129 -20.36 -2.20 -6.61
CA PHE A 129 -21.78 -2.39 -6.29
C PHE A 129 -22.64 -1.47 -7.16
N PRO A 130 -23.91 -1.84 -7.42
CA PRO A 130 -24.83 -0.99 -8.18
C PRO A 130 -25.10 0.33 -7.47
N ALA A 131 -25.26 1.40 -8.24
CA ALA A 131 -25.63 2.70 -7.69
C ALA A 131 -27.07 2.63 -7.17
N PRO A 132 -27.32 2.96 -5.87
CA PRO A 132 -28.68 2.92 -5.34
C PRO A 132 -29.53 4.07 -5.90
N ALA A 133 -30.81 3.78 -6.13
CA ALA A 133 -31.72 4.71 -6.78
C ALA A 133 -31.96 6.01 -5.97
N PHE A 134 -31.85 5.96 -4.64
CA PHE A 134 -32.19 7.11 -3.78
C PHE A 134 -31.32 8.34 -4.03
N ARG A 135 -30.10 8.18 -4.58
CA ARG A 135 -29.20 9.31 -4.83
C ARG A 135 -29.12 9.73 -6.31
N ALA A 136 -29.91 9.10 -7.19
CA ALA A 136 -29.80 9.27 -8.65
C ALA A 136 -29.86 10.71 -9.12
N LYS A 137 -30.71 11.55 -8.51
CA LYS A 137 -30.89 12.95 -8.96
C LYS A 137 -29.76 13.88 -8.53
N TRP A 138 -28.84 13.43 -7.64
CA TRP A 138 -27.74 14.25 -7.16
C TRP A 138 -26.37 13.84 -7.69
N VAL A 139 -26.29 12.72 -8.39
CA VAL A 139 -25.00 12.16 -8.83
C VAL A 139 -24.88 12.14 -10.34
N GLU A 140 -23.65 12.12 -10.80
CA GLU A 140 -23.28 11.88 -12.20
C GLU A 140 -22.44 10.61 -12.27
N ARG A 141 -22.38 9.99 -13.42
CA ARG A 141 -21.48 8.85 -13.62
C ARG A 141 -20.05 9.36 -13.75
N MET A 142 -19.12 8.67 -13.08
CA MET A 142 -17.70 8.93 -13.25
C MET A 142 -17.32 8.69 -14.72
N PRO A 143 -16.43 9.52 -15.30
CA PRO A 143 -15.90 9.24 -16.64
C PRO A 143 -15.13 7.92 -16.63
N THR A 144 -15.23 7.20 -17.76
CA THR A 144 -14.54 5.92 -17.95
C THR A 144 -13.08 6.11 -18.39
#